data_e6ab01842a2641c97884181d9b83ff05
#
_entry.id   e6ab01842a2641c97884181d9b83ff05
#
_cell.length_a   1.000
_cell.length_b   1.000
_cell.length_c   1.000
_cell.angle_alpha   90.00
_cell.angle_beta   90.00
_cell.angle_gamma   90.00
#
_symmetry.space_group_name_H-M   'P 1'
#
loop_
_entity.id
_entity.type
_entity.pdbx_description
1 polymer ?
#
loop_
_entity_poly.entity_id
_entity_poly.type
_entity_poly.pdbx_seq_one_letter_code
_entity_poly.pdbx_strand_id
1 'polypeptide(L)'
;DREQQTLTFNLEKPLAPGRYRLALQFRGLINREARGMFYLKYKVDGRDKTMIATTMEPSDARRLLPSWDEPAFRAKFKLTVDVPASFQAYSNTPVENQRALAGGKRRIAFSVTPKMPSYLVVLVAGELERVSTRYKGVDIGVVTTAGKRAATAFPLAATKDLLHFYNNYFGVPYPLAKLDQIAIPGGFSGAMENWGGIVYNDSALLYDPATSPQQVKKGTF
;
A
#
# COMPACT_ATOMS: atom_id res chain seq x y z
N ASP A 1 -7.81 22.48 -15.15
CA ASP A 1 -7.36 23.64 -14.37
C ASP A 1 -6.23 23.18 -13.42
N ARG A 2 -5.07 23.81 -13.54
CA ARG A 2 -3.90 23.43 -12.72
C ARG A 2 -3.95 24.05 -11.32
N GLU A 3 -4.50 25.22 -11.18
CA GLU A 3 -4.61 25.94 -9.91
C GLU A 3 -5.63 25.26 -8.99
N GLN A 4 -6.78 24.93 -9.53
CA GLN A 4 -7.84 24.21 -8.81
C GLN A 4 -7.64 22.69 -8.79
N GLN A 5 -6.64 22.18 -9.52
CA GLN A 5 -6.36 20.74 -9.66
C GLN A 5 -7.59 19.94 -10.13
N THR A 6 -8.38 20.53 -11.01
CA THR A 6 -9.60 19.92 -11.54
C THR A 6 -9.47 19.57 -13.03
N LEU A 7 -10.18 18.51 -13.41
CA LEU A 7 -10.32 18.08 -14.79
C LEU A 7 -11.80 18.19 -15.19
N THR A 8 -12.07 19.04 -16.20
CA THR A 8 -13.42 19.27 -16.72
C THR A 8 -13.58 18.58 -18.06
N PHE A 9 -14.64 17.79 -18.21
CA PHE A 9 -15.03 17.18 -19.47
C PHE A 9 -16.22 17.93 -20.07
N ASN A 10 -16.03 18.58 -21.21
CA ASN A 10 -17.10 19.22 -21.96
C ASN A 10 -17.73 18.18 -22.88
N LEU A 11 -19.03 17.96 -22.75
CA LEU A 11 -19.78 17.01 -23.54
C LEU A 11 -20.63 17.79 -24.55
N GLU A 12 -20.79 17.23 -25.75
CA GLU A 12 -21.66 17.84 -26.78
C GLU A 12 -23.15 17.89 -26.34
N LYS A 13 -23.57 16.94 -25.54
CA LYS A 13 -24.91 16.85 -24.97
C LYS A 13 -24.86 16.58 -23.48
N PRO A 14 -25.75 17.18 -22.68
CA PRO A 14 -25.86 16.87 -21.25
C PRO A 14 -26.15 15.37 -21.05
N LEU A 15 -25.55 14.77 -20.01
CA LEU A 15 -25.86 13.41 -19.60
C LEU A 15 -27.17 13.39 -18.82
N ALA A 16 -28.09 12.50 -19.17
CA ALA A 16 -29.27 12.22 -18.35
C ALA A 16 -28.84 11.55 -17.02
N PRO A 17 -29.66 11.63 -15.96
CA PRO A 17 -29.39 10.85 -14.75
C PRO A 17 -29.24 9.37 -15.07
N GLY A 18 -28.14 8.74 -14.58
CA GLY A 18 -27.85 7.34 -14.92
C GLY A 18 -26.49 6.87 -14.44
N ARG A 19 -26.14 5.65 -14.84
CA ARG A 19 -24.82 5.06 -14.59
C ARG A 19 -23.98 5.14 -15.86
N TYR A 20 -22.77 5.64 -15.71
CA TYR A 20 -21.85 5.83 -16.81
C TYR A 20 -20.51 5.16 -16.51
N ARG A 21 -19.77 4.84 -17.58
CA ARG A 21 -18.38 4.41 -17.50
C ARG A 21 -17.52 5.47 -18.16
N LEU A 22 -16.60 6.05 -17.39
CA LEU A 22 -15.55 6.93 -17.89
C LEU A 22 -14.26 6.14 -18.00
N ALA A 23 -13.66 6.08 -19.19
CA ALA A 23 -12.35 5.48 -19.41
C ALA A 23 -11.33 6.58 -19.70
N LEU A 24 -10.26 6.61 -18.94
CA LEU A 24 -9.18 7.59 -19.06
C LEU A 24 -7.86 6.86 -19.28
N GLN A 25 -7.06 7.35 -20.22
CA GLN A 25 -5.68 6.95 -20.37
C GLN A 25 -4.80 8.17 -20.08
N PHE A 26 -3.87 8.02 -19.17
CA PHE A 26 -3.02 9.12 -18.73
C PHE A 26 -1.60 8.64 -18.42
N ARG A 27 -0.70 9.60 -18.29
CA ARG A 27 0.67 9.41 -17.81
C ARG A 27 0.92 10.34 -16.65
N GLY A 28 1.71 9.89 -15.68
CA GLY A 28 2.11 10.67 -14.52
C GLY A 28 3.60 10.53 -14.24
N LEU A 29 4.12 11.39 -13.40
CA LEU A 29 5.48 11.31 -12.90
C LEU A 29 5.47 10.55 -11.56
N ILE A 30 6.44 9.67 -11.38
CA ILE A 30 6.70 9.07 -10.08
C ILE A 30 7.58 10.03 -9.29
N ASN A 31 7.11 10.49 -8.16
CA ASN A 31 7.78 11.49 -7.34
C ASN A 31 9.07 10.94 -6.69
N ARG A 32 9.94 11.84 -6.26
CA ARG A 32 11.09 11.53 -5.38
C ARG A 32 10.75 11.69 -3.91
N GLU A 33 9.80 12.56 -3.62
CA GLU A 33 9.30 12.84 -2.27
C GLU A 33 8.09 11.93 -1.97
N ALA A 34 7.88 11.61 -0.71
CA ALA A 34 6.78 10.74 -0.26
C ALA A 34 5.42 11.44 -0.36
N ARG A 35 4.97 11.68 -1.60
CA ARG A 35 3.66 12.28 -1.93
C ARG A 35 3.07 11.62 -3.18
N GLY A 36 1.84 11.12 -3.06
CA GLY A 36 1.22 10.34 -4.12
C GLY A 36 1.98 9.02 -4.35
N MET A 37 2.34 8.72 -5.60
CA MET A 37 3.25 7.62 -5.93
C MET A 37 4.69 8.17 -5.98
N PHE A 38 5.61 7.49 -5.28
CA PHE A 38 7.02 7.86 -5.24
C PHE A 38 7.93 6.64 -5.32
N TYR A 39 9.21 6.86 -5.64
CA TYR A 39 10.20 5.82 -5.65
C TYR A 39 11.27 6.06 -4.60
N LEU A 40 11.79 4.97 -4.06
CA LEU A 40 12.89 4.95 -3.10
C LEU A 40 14.05 4.15 -3.68
N LYS A 41 15.26 4.65 -3.44
CA LYS A 41 16.50 3.91 -3.69
C LYS A 41 17.02 3.35 -2.38
N TYR A 42 17.42 2.10 -2.38
CA TYR A 42 17.97 1.40 -1.22
C TYR A 42 19.06 0.41 -1.67
N LYS A 43 19.79 -0.14 -0.72
CA LYS A 43 20.84 -1.12 -1.00
C LYS A 43 20.48 -2.48 -0.42
N VAL A 44 20.77 -3.53 -1.20
CA VAL A 44 20.74 -4.93 -0.74
C VAL A 44 22.08 -5.54 -1.18
N ASP A 45 22.84 -6.05 -0.23
CA ASP A 45 24.17 -6.64 -0.47
C ASP A 45 25.07 -5.73 -1.32
N GLY A 46 25.10 -4.43 -0.99
CA GLY A 46 25.88 -3.41 -1.69
C GLY A 46 25.34 -2.98 -3.06
N ARG A 47 24.26 -3.61 -3.58
CA ARG A 47 23.67 -3.31 -4.88
C ARG A 47 22.53 -2.32 -4.75
N ASP A 48 22.51 -1.33 -5.63
CA ASP A 48 21.40 -0.36 -5.69
C ASP A 48 20.12 -1.02 -6.20
N LYS A 49 19.05 -0.83 -5.46
CA LYS A 49 17.70 -1.28 -5.75
C LYS A 49 16.74 -0.10 -5.74
N THR A 50 15.61 -0.27 -6.39
CA THR A 50 14.53 0.73 -6.40
C THR A 50 13.22 0.04 -6.08
N MET A 51 12.38 0.69 -5.30
CA MET A 51 10.99 0.32 -5.07
C MET A 51 10.08 1.51 -5.27
N ILE A 52 8.81 1.22 -5.47
CA ILE A 52 7.72 2.21 -5.56
C ILE A 52 6.87 2.05 -4.31
N ALA A 53 6.42 3.17 -3.76
CA ALA A 53 5.44 3.21 -2.67
C ALA A 53 4.45 4.35 -2.90
N THR A 54 3.36 4.33 -2.14
CA THR A 54 2.35 5.40 -2.16
C THR A 54 2.13 5.95 -0.76
N THR A 55 1.93 7.27 -0.67
CA THR A 55 1.35 7.97 0.48
C THR A 55 0.46 9.08 -0.07
N MET A 56 -0.82 9.05 0.27
CA MET A 56 -1.83 9.86 -0.43
C MET A 56 -2.69 10.71 0.50
N GLU A 57 -2.45 10.69 1.79
CA GLU A 57 -3.15 11.53 2.76
C GLU A 57 -2.70 13.00 2.64
N PRO A 58 -3.63 13.97 2.75
CA PRO A 58 -5.08 13.77 2.76
C PRO A 58 -5.70 13.75 1.35
N SER A 59 -5.00 14.24 0.31
CA SER A 59 -5.54 14.47 -1.02
C SER A 59 -4.50 14.35 -2.14
N ASP A 60 -3.50 13.49 -1.96
CA ASP A 60 -2.45 13.24 -2.94
C ASP A 60 -2.74 12.01 -3.85
N ALA A 61 -3.92 11.36 -3.73
CA ALA A 61 -4.34 10.33 -4.67
C ALA A 61 -4.54 10.89 -6.09
N ARG A 62 -4.89 12.17 -6.24
CA ARG A 62 -4.95 12.89 -7.52
C ARG A 62 -3.61 12.94 -8.26
N ARG A 63 -2.49 12.73 -7.58
CA ARG A 63 -1.16 12.61 -8.19
C ARG A 63 -0.91 11.24 -8.82
N LEU A 64 -1.72 10.25 -8.43
CA LEU A 64 -1.65 8.89 -8.97
C LEU A 64 -2.71 8.66 -10.04
N LEU A 65 -3.95 9.06 -9.77
CA LEU A 65 -5.10 8.79 -10.63
C LEU A 65 -6.12 9.94 -10.61
N PRO A 66 -6.79 10.22 -11.75
CA PRO A 66 -7.93 11.13 -11.76
C PRO A 66 -9.07 10.54 -10.93
N SER A 67 -9.48 11.25 -9.88
CA SER A 67 -10.53 10.80 -8.96
C SER A 67 -11.16 11.98 -8.22
N TRP A 68 -12.28 11.72 -7.55
CA TRP A 68 -12.82 12.61 -6.51
C TRP A 68 -11.98 12.43 -5.26
N ASP A 69 -10.88 13.18 -5.17
CA ASP A 69 -9.84 13.01 -4.18
C ASP A 69 -10.05 13.88 -2.96
N GLU A 70 -11.15 13.63 -2.29
CA GLU A 70 -11.49 14.22 -0.99
C GLU A 70 -11.96 13.11 -0.06
N PRO A 71 -11.60 13.12 1.24
CA PRO A 71 -11.95 12.06 2.19
C PRO A 71 -13.45 11.79 2.33
N ALA A 72 -14.30 12.77 2.01
CA ALA A 72 -15.77 12.63 2.01
C ALA A 72 -16.27 11.67 0.91
N PHE A 73 -15.55 11.58 -0.22
CA PHE A 73 -15.92 10.68 -1.31
C PHE A 73 -15.31 9.29 -1.09
N ARG A 74 -16.15 8.29 -1.27
CA ARG A 74 -15.75 6.89 -1.09
C ARG A 74 -16.10 6.06 -2.32
N ALA A 75 -15.18 5.26 -2.76
CA ALA A 75 -15.33 4.34 -3.89
C ALA A 75 -14.76 2.95 -3.58
N LYS A 76 -15.10 1.98 -4.40
CA LYS A 76 -14.40 0.69 -4.46
C LYS A 76 -13.29 0.80 -5.51
N PHE A 77 -12.12 0.29 -5.17
CA PHE A 77 -10.95 0.27 -6.05
C PHE A 77 -10.62 -1.17 -6.44
N LYS A 78 -10.37 -1.39 -7.72
CA LYS A 78 -9.77 -2.63 -8.23
C LYS A 78 -8.47 -2.27 -8.93
N LEU A 79 -7.35 -2.56 -8.26
CA LEU A 79 -6.02 -2.24 -8.78
C LEU A 79 -5.48 -3.41 -9.60
N THR A 80 -4.86 -3.08 -10.73
CA THR A 80 -4.06 -4.02 -11.52
C THR A 80 -2.79 -3.31 -11.94
N VAL A 81 -1.65 -3.95 -11.75
CA VAL A 81 -0.33 -3.36 -12.03
C VAL A 81 0.51 -4.29 -12.89
N ASP A 82 1.25 -3.70 -13.83
CA ASP A 82 2.28 -4.37 -14.61
C ASP A 82 3.64 -3.92 -14.09
N VAL A 83 4.40 -4.85 -13.54
CA VAL A 83 5.69 -4.58 -12.90
C VAL A 83 6.79 -5.47 -13.51
N PRO A 84 8.08 -5.16 -13.33
CA PRO A 84 9.17 -6.08 -13.67
C PRO A 84 8.94 -7.45 -13.04
N ALA A 85 9.35 -8.52 -13.71
CA ALA A 85 9.13 -9.90 -13.23
C ALA A 85 9.80 -10.18 -11.86
N SER A 86 10.89 -9.47 -11.53
CA SER A 86 11.56 -9.54 -10.23
C SER A 86 10.82 -8.84 -9.09
N PHE A 87 9.85 -7.95 -9.38
CA PHE A 87 9.13 -7.20 -8.36
C PHE A 87 7.97 -8.01 -7.79
N GLN A 88 7.80 -7.95 -6.48
CA GLN A 88 6.55 -8.23 -5.79
C GLN A 88 5.74 -6.95 -5.70
N ALA A 89 4.41 -7.04 -5.62
CA ALA A 89 3.55 -5.90 -5.36
C ALA A 89 2.54 -6.22 -4.26
N TYR A 90 2.28 -5.24 -3.42
CA TYR A 90 1.34 -5.31 -2.28
C TYR A 90 0.39 -4.12 -2.35
N SER A 91 -0.88 -4.37 -2.02
CA SER A 91 -1.95 -3.38 -2.02
C SER A 91 -2.91 -3.66 -0.86
N ASN A 92 -4.05 -2.97 -0.80
CA ASN A 92 -5.07 -3.09 0.23
C ASN A 92 -5.64 -4.52 0.39
N THR A 93 -5.74 -5.26 -0.71
CA THR A 93 -6.43 -6.54 -0.77
C THR A 93 -5.50 -7.66 -1.25
N PRO A 94 -5.86 -8.93 -1.06
CA PRO A 94 -5.10 -10.04 -1.60
C PRO A 94 -4.97 -9.99 -3.11
N VAL A 95 -3.90 -10.61 -3.63
CA VAL A 95 -3.75 -10.87 -5.06
C VAL A 95 -4.85 -11.84 -5.49
N GLU A 96 -5.66 -11.44 -6.46
CA GLU A 96 -6.71 -12.24 -7.08
C GLU A 96 -6.14 -13.09 -8.22
N ASN A 97 -5.26 -12.49 -9.02
CA ASN A 97 -4.64 -13.15 -10.17
C ASN A 97 -3.27 -12.53 -10.48
N GLN A 98 -2.37 -13.36 -10.99
CA GLN A 98 -1.09 -12.90 -11.53
C GLN A 98 -0.68 -13.74 -12.72
N ARG A 99 -0.04 -13.10 -13.71
CA ARG A 99 0.46 -13.78 -14.91
C ARG A 99 1.69 -13.09 -15.48
N ALA A 100 2.55 -13.88 -16.10
CA ALA A 100 3.68 -13.34 -16.86
C ALA A 100 3.19 -12.55 -18.09
N LEU A 101 3.95 -11.52 -18.45
CA LEU A 101 3.79 -10.73 -19.66
C LEU A 101 5.08 -10.76 -20.47
N ALA A 102 4.97 -10.42 -21.75
CA ALA A 102 6.14 -10.21 -22.60
C ALA A 102 7.05 -9.08 -22.03
N GLY A 103 8.32 -9.09 -22.41
CA GLY A 103 9.29 -8.06 -22.03
C GLY A 103 9.72 -8.12 -20.57
N GLY A 104 9.77 -9.31 -19.94
CA GLY A 104 10.26 -9.49 -18.59
C GLY A 104 9.38 -8.82 -17.52
N LYS A 105 8.10 -8.71 -17.76
CA LYS A 105 7.10 -8.14 -16.85
C LYS A 105 6.12 -9.20 -16.35
N ARG A 106 5.37 -8.84 -15.33
CA ARG A 106 4.20 -9.59 -14.86
C ARG A 106 3.07 -8.66 -14.50
N ARG A 107 1.85 -9.12 -14.72
CA ARG A 107 0.62 -8.46 -14.27
C ARG A 107 0.17 -9.05 -12.95
N ILE A 108 -0.17 -8.19 -12.01
CA ILE A 108 -0.71 -8.55 -10.71
C ILE A 108 -2.03 -7.80 -10.56
N ALA A 109 -3.14 -8.54 -10.40
CA ALA A 109 -4.46 -7.99 -10.15
C ALA A 109 -4.86 -8.28 -8.69
N PHE A 110 -5.34 -7.26 -8.01
CA PHE A 110 -5.82 -7.36 -6.63
C PHE A 110 -7.34 -7.47 -6.58
N SER A 111 -7.86 -8.09 -5.53
CA SER A 111 -9.30 -8.11 -5.27
C SER A 111 -9.86 -6.69 -5.08
N VAL A 112 -11.16 -6.54 -5.27
CA VAL A 112 -11.84 -5.24 -5.07
C VAL A 112 -11.80 -4.85 -3.60
N THR A 113 -11.52 -3.57 -3.31
CA THR A 113 -11.55 -3.04 -1.94
C THR A 113 -12.98 -2.87 -1.43
N PRO A 114 -13.20 -2.78 -0.11
CA PRO A 114 -14.38 -2.15 0.45
C PRO A 114 -14.53 -0.70 -0.08
N LYS A 115 -15.70 -0.10 0.14
CA LYS A 115 -15.92 1.32 -0.17
C LYS A 115 -15.14 2.20 0.81
N MET A 116 -14.11 2.89 0.33
CA MET A 116 -13.18 3.68 1.14
C MET A 116 -12.78 4.98 0.44
N PRO A 117 -12.23 5.98 1.18
CA PRO A 117 -11.63 7.17 0.58
C PRO A 117 -10.41 6.81 -0.28
N SER A 118 -10.10 7.66 -1.27
CA SER A 118 -8.98 7.48 -2.20
C SER A 118 -7.62 7.45 -1.51
N TYR A 119 -7.41 8.24 -0.46
CA TYR A 119 -6.13 8.33 0.24
C TYR A 119 -5.70 7.03 0.94
N LEU A 120 -6.65 6.13 1.23
CA LEU A 120 -6.36 4.81 1.81
C LEU A 120 -5.87 3.77 0.79
N VAL A 121 -5.90 4.08 -0.50
CA VAL A 121 -5.32 3.19 -1.53
C VAL A 121 -3.81 3.10 -1.32
N VAL A 122 -3.30 1.89 -1.32
CA VAL A 122 -1.86 1.61 -1.20
C VAL A 122 -1.35 0.76 -2.35
N LEU A 123 -0.17 1.10 -2.82
CA LEU A 123 0.65 0.27 -3.69
C LEU A 123 2.11 0.36 -3.25
N VAL A 124 2.69 -0.79 -2.96
CA VAL A 124 4.14 -0.91 -2.76
C VAL A 124 4.65 -2.01 -3.70
N ALA A 125 5.67 -1.72 -4.49
CA ALA A 125 6.24 -2.67 -5.44
C ALA A 125 7.77 -2.59 -5.50
N GLY A 126 8.43 -3.74 -5.50
CA GLY A 126 9.88 -3.85 -5.50
C GLY A 126 10.35 -5.29 -5.32
N GLU A 127 11.66 -5.48 -5.18
CA GLU A 127 12.25 -6.76 -4.76
C GLU A 127 12.08 -6.92 -3.24
N LEU A 128 10.93 -7.44 -2.83
CA LEU A 128 10.46 -7.49 -1.44
C LEU A 128 10.24 -8.93 -0.99
N GLU A 129 10.36 -9.13 0.31
CA GLU A 129 10.04 -10.38 1.02
C GLU A 129 8.82 -10.18 1.91
N ARG A 130 8.00 -11.23 2.07
CA ARG A 130 6.87 -11.24 3.00
C ARG A 130 6.96 -12.45 3.91
N VAL A 131 6.90 -12.19 5.20
CA VAL A 131 6.71 -13.22 6.24
C VAL A 131 5.28 -13.12 6.74
N SER A 132 4.60 -14.25 6.92
CA SER A 132 3.19 -14.22 7.27
C SER A 132 2.82 -15.26 8.33
N THR A 133 1.69 -14.98 8.99
CA THR A 133 0.98 -15.86 9.90
C THR A 133 -0.53 -15.67 9.69
N ARG A 134 -1.35 -16.42 10.43
CA ARG A 134 -2.82 -16.28 10.36
C ARG A 134 -3.42 -16.10 11.75
N TYR A 135 -4.49 -15.30 11.81
CA TYR A 135 -5.32 -15.15 12.98
C TYR A 135 -6.80 -15.07 12.58
N LYS A 136 -7.63 -16.02 13.05
CA LYS A 136 -9.09 -16.08 12.78
C LYS A 136 -9.46 -15.84 11.31
N GLY A 137 -8.73 -16.47 10.38
CA GLY A 137 -8.97 -16.34 8.94
C GLY A 137 -8.27 -15.15 8.26
N VAL A 138 -7.77 -14.17 9.01
CA VAL A 138 -6.99 -13.04 8.49
C VAL A 138 -5.55 -13.47 8.20
N ASP A 139 -5.07 -13.24 7.00
CA ASP A 139 -3.66 -13.42 6.62
C ASP A 139 -2.86 -12.19 7.05
N ILE A 140 -2.01 -12.32 8.07
CA ILE A 140 -1.17 -11.24 8.62
C ILE A 140 0.21 -11.35 8.00
N GLY A 141 0.72 -10.26 7.43
CA GLY A 141 2.04 -10.21 6.82
C GLY A 141 2.92 -9.08 7.34
N VAL A 142 4.22 -9.30 7.34
CA VAL A 142 5.22 -8.23 7.41
C VAL A 142 6.02 -8.27 6.11
N VAL A 143 5.99 -7.16 5.38
CA VAL A 143 6.68 -6.98 4.10
C VAL A 143 7.90 -6.10 4.33
N THR A 144 9.03 -6.51 3.78
CA THR A 144 10.29 -5.78 3.93
C THR A 144 11.20 -5.96 2.71
N THR A 145 12.28 -5.22 2.64
CA THR A 145 13.35 -5.46 1.67
C THR A 145 14.10 -6.74 2.01
N ALA A 146 14.72 -7.36 1.01
CA ALA A 146 15.51 -8.59 1.19
C ALA A 146 16.57 -8.44 2.29
N GLY A 147 16.83 -9.54 3.01
CA GLY A 147 17.84 -9.62 4.08
C GLY A 147 17.36 -9.16 5.47
N LYS A 148 16.11 -8.68 5.62
CA LYS A 148 15.58 -8.21 6.92
C LYS A 148 14.55 -9.16 7.54
N ARG A 149 14.47 -10.39 7.06
CA ARG A 149 13.48 -11.39 7.49
C ARG A 149 13.50 -11.64 9.02
N ALA A 150 14.67 -11.67 9.64
CA ALA A 150 14.80 -11.88 11.09
C ALA A 150 14.12 -10.77 11.92
N ALA A 151 14.15 -9.53 11.42
CA ALA A 151 13.56 -8.38 12.09
C ALA A 151 12.02 -8.31 12.00
N THR A 152 11.38 -9.24 11.28
CA THR A 152 9.90 -9.29 11.12
C THR A 152 9.18 -10.04 12.22
N ALA A 153 9.89 -10.83 13.04
CA ALA A 153 9.26 -11.71 14.03
C ALA A 153 8.44 -10.95 15.08
N PHE A 154 9.00 -9.89 15.63
CA PHE A 154 8.31 -9.07 16.63
C PHE A 154 7.07 -8.37 16.06
N PRO A 155 7.14 -7.57 14.97
CA PRO A 155 5.96 -6.91 14.43
C PRO A 155 4.89 -7.89 13.97
N LEU A 156 5.26 -9.09 13.50
CA LEU A 156 4.29 -10.10 13.10
C LEU A 156 3.52 -10.66 14.31
N ALA A 157 4.21 -10.95 15.43
CA ALA A 157 3.59 -11.39 16.67
C ALA A 157 2.70 -10.29 17.26
N ALA A 158 3.23 -9.07 17.39
CA ALA A 158 2.50 -7.94 17.94
C ALA A 158 1.22 -7.61 17.15
N THR A 159 1.28 -7.64 15.80
CA THR A 159 0.08 -7.44 14.97
C THR A 159 -1.01 -8.48 15.27
N LYS A 160 -0.64 -9.73 15.49
CA LYS A 160 -1.59 -10.79 15.85
C LYS A 160 -2.24 -10.51 17.21
N ASP A 161 -1.44 -10.10 18.19
CA ASP A 161 -1.91 -9.82 19.55
C ASP A 161 -2.81 -8.57 19.57
N LEU A 162 -2.46 -7.53 18.81
CA LEU A 162 -3.28 -6.32 18.64
C LEU A 162 -4.60 -6.60 17.93
N LEU A 163 -4.61 -7.44 16.89
CA LEU A 163 -5.86 -7.87 16.27
C LEU A 163 -6.76 -8.62 17.23
N HIS A 164 -6.17 -9.48 18.08
CA HIS A 164 -6.92 -10.15 19.14
C HIS A 164 -7.53 -9.15 20.13
N PHE A 165 -6.70 -8.21 20.60
CA PHE A 165 -7.12 -7.20 21.55
C PHE A 165 -8.24 -6.33 20.98
N TYR A 166 -8.06 -5.74 19.78
CA TYR A 166 -9.05 -4.83 19.19
C TYR A 166 -10.34 -5.53 18.77
N ASN A 167 -10.28 -6.76 18.26
CA ASN A 167 -11.49 -7.55 17.98
C ASN A 167 -12.36 -7.74 19.23
N ASN A 168 -11.73 -7.96 20.38
CA ASN A 168 -12.44 -8.14 21.65
C ASN A 168 -12.88 -6.79 22.22
N TYR A 169 -12.03 -5.77 22.17
CA TYR A 169 -12.31 -4.44 22.72
C TYR A 169 -13.49 -3.76 22.02
N PHE A 170 -13.52 -3.82 20.70
CA PHE A 170 -14.62 -3.23 19.92
C PHE A 170 -15.80 -4.19 19.72
N GLY A 171 -15.69 -5.46 20.03
CA GLY A 171 -16.71 -6.47 19.78
C GLY A 171 -16.96 -6.73 18.29
N VAL A 172 -16.08 -6.31 17.40
CA VAL A 172 -16.19 -6.42 15.94
C VAL A 172 -14.93 -7.06 15.39
N PRO A 173 -15.02 -8.15 14.61
CA PRO A 173 -13.86 -8.76 13.99
C PRO A 173 -13.28 -7.86 12.89
N TYR A 174 -11.95 -7.93 12.70
CA TYR A 174 -11.29 -7.24 11.61
C TYR A 174 -11.89 -7.65 10.26
N PRO A 175 -12.35 -6.68 9.42
CA PRO A 175 -13.24 -6.98 8.30
C PRO A 175 -12.54 -7.39 7.00
N LEU A 176 -11.19 -7.29 6.93
CA LEU A 176 -10.45 -7.58 5.71
C LEU A 176 -9.80 -8.96 5.75
N ALA A 177 -9.60 -9.57 4.58
CA ALA A 177 -9.00 -10.90 4.45
C ALA A 177 -7.52 -10.94 4.80
N LYS A 178 -6.84 -9.80 4.75
CA LYS A 178 -5.42 -9.67 5.11
C LYS A 178 -5.11 -8.36 5.83
N LEU A 179 -3.98 -8.35 6.54
CA LEU A 179 -3.34 -7.16 7.10
C LEU A 179 -1.83 -7.27 6.91
N ASP A 180 -1.26 -6.45 6.04
CA ASP A 180 0.18 -6.34 5.88
C ASP A 180 0.72 -5.11 6.62
N GLN A 181 1.81 -5.28 7.33
CA GLN A 181 2.68 -4.22 7.85
C GLN A 181 3.83 -4.09 6.86
N ILE A 182 3.92 -2.98 6.14
CA ILE A 182 4.85 -2.81 5.02
C ILE A 182 5.96 -1.84 5.41
N ALA A 183 7.17 -2.38 5.62
CA ALA A 183 8.36 -1.61 5.95
C ALA A 183 9.02 -1.06 4.69
N ILE A 184 9.12 0.25 4.55
CA ILE A 184 9.86 0.89 3.46
C ILE A 184 11.12 1.60 3.96
N PRO A 185 12.25 1.51 3.24
CA PRO A 185 13.54 2.04 3.69
C PRO A 185 13.62 3.55 3.49
N GLY A 186 13.55 4.32 4.57
CA GLY A 186 13.74 5.78 4.53
C GLY A 186 12.67 6.56 3.76
N GLY A 187 12.91 7.87 3.54
CA GLY A 187 12.09 8.74 2.69
C GLY A 187 10.66 9.04 3.17
N PHE A 188 10.24 8.43 4.26
CA PHE A 188 8.90 8.51 4.84
C PHE A 188 9.04 8.51 6.36
N SER A 189 8.29 9.34 7.07
CA SER A 189 8.31 9.40 8.53
C SER A 189 7.01 8.84 9.11
N GLY A 190 7.13 8.01 10.16
CA GLY A 190 5.97 7.44 10.83
C GLY A 190 5.32 6.28 10.09
N ALA A 191 4.01 6.27 10.04
CA ALA A 191 3.20 5.25 9.41
C ALA A 191 2.00 5.88 8.67
N MET A 192 1.41 5.12 7.74
CA MET A 192 0.19 5.47 7.03
C MET A 192 -0.81 4.31 7.13
N GLU A 193 -2.00 4.59 7.68
CA GLU A 193 -3.03 3.61 8.04
C GLU A 193 -3.83 3.04 6.87
N ASN A 194 -3.23 2.82 5.73
CA ASN A 194 -3.90 2.22 4.58
C ASN A 194 -4.57 0.89 4.93
N TRP A 195 -5.84 0.74 4.60
CA TRP A 195 -6.60 -0.46 4.92
C TRP A 195 -5.99 -1.71 4.29
N GLY A 196 -5.71 -2.71 5.12
CA GLY A 196 -5.13 -3.99 4.72
C GLY A 196 -3.65 -3.96 4.33
N GLY A 197 -3.00 -2.78 4.38
CA GLY A 197 -1.58 -2.64 4.04
C GLY A 197 -0.97 -1.38 4.63
N ILE A 198 -0.76 -1.35 5.95
CA ILE A 198 -0.21 -0.20 6.67
C ILE A 198 1.27 -0.04 6.29
N VAL A 199 1.64 1.15 5.81
CA VAL A 199 3.01 1.46 5.42
C VAL A 199 3.74 2.13 6.58
N TYR A 200 4.96 1.69 6.85
CA TYR A 200 5.84 2.23 7.89
C TYR A 200 7.20 2.59 7.34
N ASN A 201 7.85 3.56 7.95
CA ASN A 201 9.30 3.61 7.89
C ASN A 201 9.86 2.32 8.52
N ASP A 202 10.82 1.69 7.88
CA ASP A 202 11.36 0.40 8.32
C ASP A 202 11.95 0.46 9.74
N SER A 203 12.57 1.59 10.13
CA SER A 203 13.11 1.81 11.47
C SER A 203 12.04 1.92 12.56
N ALA A 204 10.79 2.23 12.18
CA ALA A 204 9.67 2.30 13.12
C ALA A 204 8.96 0.94 13.29
N LEU A 205 9.10 0.03 12.34
CA LEU A 205 8.41 -1.27 12.35
C LEU A 205 9.33 -2.43 12.70
N LEU A 206 10.49 -2.52 12.06
CA LEU A 206 11.35 -3.69 12.15
C LEU A 206 12.15 -3.69 13.45
N TYR A 207 12.23 -4.85 14.08
CA TYR A 207 12.99 -5.03 15.32
C TYR A 207 13.94 -6.22 15.19
N ASP A 208 15.23 -5.91 15.18
CA ASP A 208 16.29 -6.91 15.26
C ASP A 208 16.79 -6.99 16.72
N PRO A 209 16.64 -8.12 17.41
CA PRO A 209 17.09 -8.29 18.79
C PRO A 209 18.59 -8.03 18.99
N ALA A 210 19.40 -8.24 17.94
CA ALA A 210 20.84 -8.06 18.02
C ALA A 210 21.30 -6.60 17.91
N THR A 211 20.52 -5.75 17.23
CA THR A 211 20.96 -4.39 16.88
C THR A 211 19.99 -3.28 17.28
N SER A 212 18.71 -3.59 17.46
CA SER A 212 17.68 -2.59 17.76
C SER A 212 17.59 -2.29 19.26
N PRO A 213 17.49 -1.00 19.68
CA PRO A 213 17.21 -0.64 21.05
C PRO A 213 15.84 -1.16 21.50
N GLN A 214 15.72 -1.48 22.79
CA GLN A 214 14.44 -1.95 23.38
C GLN A 214 13.29 -0.95 23.23
N GLN A 215 13.61 0.37 23.16
CA GLN A 215 12.63 1.43 22.96
C GLN A 215 11.87 1.30 21.63
N VAL A 216 12.48 0.71 20.60
CA VAL A 216 11.81 0.47 19.31
C VAL A 216 10.57 -0.38 19.49
N LYS A 217 10.61 -1.43 20.32
CA LYS A 217 9.43 -2.25 20.65
C LYS A 217 8.27 -1.45 21.23
N LYS A 218 8.56 -0.44 22.06
CA LYS A 218 7.53 0.40 22.70
C LYS A 218 6.94 1.45 21.76
N GLY A 219 7.68 1.84 20.72
CA GLY A 219 7.25 2.87 19.78
C GLY A 219 6.58 2.31 18.53
N THR A 220 6.67 1.01 18.28
CA THR A 220 6.10 0.38 17.07
C THR A 220 4.58 0.15 17.20
N PHE A 221 4.07 -0.01 18.43
CA PHE A 221 2.65 -0.32 18.69
C PHE A 221 2.08 0.42 19.88
#